data_0cc2fc74758594a238c7f8ac0ca09f3e
#
_entry.id   0cc2fc74758594a238c7f8ac0ca09f3e
#
_cell.length_a   1.000
_cell.length_b   1.000
_cell.length_c   1.000
_cell.angle_alpha   90.00
_cell.angle_beta   90.00
_cell.angle_gamma   90.00
#
_symmetry.space_group_name_H-M   'P 1'
#
loop_
_entity.id
_entity.type
_entity.pdbx_description
1 polymer ?
#
loop_
_entity_poly.entity_id
_entity_poly.type
_entity_poly.pdbx_seq_one_letter_code
_entity_poly.pdbx_strand_id
1 'polypeptide(L)'
;MTENAAESSADPGVVAFAFGDPEPVMSRRDLLEYLECWSNGRWYETPISTAALARTLRVGSHHESAIRVKVNLLRRTFEPTRMLSRDALGALALDYLVFGNAYPELRRAVTGRAHHVERPLAKYVRRGLEPGEFFQVHGFVGFAGQLAQEHKFEKGSVHQLMEADVHQDIYGLPEYISALQSAFLNESATIFRRRYYDNGSHAGFILLATDATLDQPSQEKIKTALKDSKGVGNFRNMFVHMPNGKPDSLKLIPISEVAAKDEFLGVKNTSRDDVLAAHRVPPQILGIVPANAGGFGDIGKATDVFFRNEIEPLQTKFEGINDWLGEEVVRWRPWEPMSSPARAPGAAA
;
A
#
# COMPACT_ATOMS: atom_id res chain seq x y z
N MET A 1 19.81 29.40 -4.55
CA MET A 1 21.26 29.51 -4.44
C MET A 1 21.82 28.15 -4.84
N THR A 2 22.37 28.17 -6.03
CA THR A 2 23.43 27.38 -6.64
C THR A 2 23.47 25.89 -6.35
N GLU A 3 22.89 25.15 -7.32
CA GLU A 3 23.29 23.82 -7.72
C GLU A 3 24.82 23.76 -7.89
N ASN A 4 25.46 22.90 -7.11
CA ASN A 4 26.79 22.41 -7.44
C ASN A 4 26.59 21.11 -8.24
N ALA A 5 26.48 21.24 -9.55
CA ALA A 5 26.80 20.16 -10.46
C ALA A 5 28.33 19.93 -10.35
N ALA A 6 28.70 18.82 -9.71
CA ALA A 6 30.04 18.27 -9.83
C ALA A 6 30.21 17.82 -11.28
N GLU A 7 30.79 18.68 -12.11
CA GLU A 7 31.37 18.28 -13.39
C GLU A 7 32.47 17.26 -13.11
N SER A 8 32.16 15.99 -13.27
CA SER A 8 33.13 14.93 -13.43
C SER A 8 33.90 15.24 -14.72
N SER A 9 35.17 15.63 -14.58
CA SER A 9 36.10 15.68 -15.68
C SER A 9 36.36 14.28 -16.20
N ALA A 10 35.45 13.80 -17.06
CA ALA A 10 35.62 12.54 -17.76
C ALA A 10 36.74 12.71 -18.77
N ASP A 11 37.76 11.85 -18.68
CA ASP A 11 38.78 11.63 -19.68
C ASP A 11 38.06 11.44 -21.06
N PRO A 12 38.44 12.21 -22.12
CA PRO A 12 37.68 12.22 -23.38
C PRO A 12 37.62 10.87 -24.13
N GLY A 13 38.12 9.80 -23.56
CA GLY A 13 38.12 8.45 -24.11
C GLY A 13 37.14 7.46 -23.45
N VAL A 14 36.49 7.80 -22.31
CA VAL A 14 35.62 6.83 -21.59
C VAL A 14 34.16 7.21 -21.75
N VAL A 15 33.38 6.41 -22.49
CA VAL A 15 31.94 6.54 -22.58
C VAL A 15 31.30 5.51 -21.68
N ALA A 16 30.73 5.94 -20.55
CA ALA A 16 29.94 5.10 -19.66
C ALA A 16 28.44 5.42 -19.84
N PHE A 17 27.60 4.41 -19.91
CA PHE A 17 26.15 4.58 -19.88
C PHE A 17 25.50 3.56 -18.97
N ALA A 18 24.46 3.99 -18.25
CA ALA A 18 23.65 3.12 -17.41
C ALA A 18 22.27 2.88 -18.07
N PHE A 19 21.68 1.71 -17.83
CA PHE A 19 20.36 1.38 -18.33
C PHE A 19 19.32 1.65 -17.24
N GLY A 20 18.68 2.81 -17.35
CA GLY A 20 17.47 3.21 -16.62
C GLY A 20 17.41 2.91 -15.12
N ASP A 21 17.19 3.93 -14.33
CA ASP A 21 16.99 3.77 -12.90
C ASP A 21 15.66 3.06 -12.57
N PRO A 22 15.61 2.25 -11.51
CA PRO A 22 14.37 1.70 -11.02
C PRO A 22 13.51 2.84 -10.44
N GLU A 23 12.38 3.14 -11.07
CA GLU A 23 11.40 4.05 -10.50
C GLU A 23 10.51 3.28 -9.49
N PRO A 24 10.54 3.63 -8.21
CA PRO A 24 9.57 3.12 -7.25
C PRO A 24 8.19 3.68 -7.60
N VAL A 25 7.16 2.83 -7.47
CA VAL A 25 5.76 3.20 -7.76
C VAL A 25 5.27 4.36 -6.88
N MET A 26 5.99 4.65 -5.78
CA MET A 26 5.69 5.74 -4.86
C MET A 26 6.96 6.40 -4.32
N SER A 27 6.94 7.73 -4.27
CA SER A 27 7.98 8.48 -3.56
C SER A 27 7.85 8.26 -2.05
N ARG A 28 8.92 7.76 -1.43
CA ARG A 28 8.98 7.51 0.02
C ARG A 28 8.90 8.81 0.83
N ARG A 29 9.31 9.92 0.24
CA ARG A 29 9.37 11.23 0.91
C ARG A 29 8.00 11.74 1.34
N ASP A 30 6.99 11.57 0.49
CA ASP A 30 5.64 12.08 0.73
C ASP A 30 4.90 11.38 1.88
N LEU A 31 5.41 10.23 2.34
CA LEU A 31 4.77 9.42 3.39
C LEU A 31 5.48 9.51 4.74
N LEU A 32 6.75 9.88 4.75
CA LEU A 32 7.59 9.86 5.95
C LEU A 32 7.87 11.26 6.50
N GLU A 33 7.57 12.31 5.76
CA GLU A 33 7.53 13.68 6.29
C GLU A 33 6.22 13.85 7.04
N TYR A 34 6.22 13.42 8.29
CA TYR A 34 5.11 13.57 9.22
C TYR A 34 4.99 15.06 9.59
N LEU A 35 3.93 15.67 9.12
CA LEU A 35 3.62 17.05 9.46
C LEU A 35 2.49 17.08 10.49
N GLU A 36 2.58 18.00 11.43
CA GLU A 36 1.45 18.33 12.30
C GLU A 36 0.27 18.84 11.45
N CYS A 37 -0.96 18.66 11.96
CA CYS A 37 -2.14 19.21 11.30
C CYS A 37 -2.07 20.74 11.32
N TRP A 38 -2.15 21.35 10.14
CA TRP A 38 -2.23 22.79 10.01
C TRP A 38 -3.58 23.21 9.43
N SER A 39 -4.01 24.42 9.77
CA SER A 39 -5.27 24.97 9.28
C SER A 39 -5.01 25.92 8.11
N ASN A 40 -5.80 25.80 7.06
CA ASN A 40 -5.85 26.74 5.94
C ASN A 40 -6.86 27.89 6.15
N GLY A 41 -7.39 28.04 7.39
CA GLY A 41 -8.39 29.04 7.75
C GLY A 41 -9.83 28.58 7.55
N ARG A 42 -10.08 27.41 6.95
CA ARG A 42 -11.40 26.81 6.73
C ARG A 42 -11.52 25.42 7.32
N TRP A 43 -10.52 24.58 7.08
CA TRP A 43 -10.41 23.22 7.62
C TRP A 43 -8.95 22.90 7.96
N TYR A 44 -8.76 21.80 8.66
CA TYR A 44 -7.46 21.23 8.92
C TYR A 44 -7.03 20.34 7.76
N GLU A 45 -5.79 20.51 7.29
CA GLU A 45 -5.16 19.58 6.36
C GLU A 45 -4.68 18.33 7.10
N THR A 46 -4.69 17.21 6.40
CA THR A 46 -4.28 15.93 6.97
C THR A 46 -2.78 15.86 7.17
N PRO A 47 -2.30 15.24 8.28
CA PRO A 47 -0.86 15.15 8.59
C PRO A 47 -0.08 14.36 7.54
N ILE A 48 -0.74 13.43 6.88
CA ILE A 48 -0.21 12.65 5.76
C ILE A 48 -1.17 12.78 4.59
N SER A 49 -0.64 12.86 3.38
CA SER A 49 -1.46 12.92 2.16
C SER A 49 -2.41 11.71 2.07
N THR A 50 -3.71 11.97 2.11
CA THR A 50 -4.72 10.91 1.95
C THR A 50 -4.66 10.26 0.57
N ALA A 51 -4.19 10.98 -0.46
CA ALA A 51 -3.95 10.44 -1.79
C ALA A 51 -2.77 9.45 -1.78
N ALA A 52 -1.73 9.72 -1.00
CA ALA A 52 -0.62 8.81 -0.80
C ALA A 52 -1.07 7.57 -0.02
N LEU A 53 -1.79 7.72 1.10
CA LEU A 53 -2.36 6.60 1.85
C LEU A 53 -3.28 5.71 0.99
N ALA A 54 -4.11 6.29 0.13
CA ALA A 54 -4.94 5.51 -0.80
C ALA A 54 -4.10 4.65 -1.76
N ARG A 55 -2.92 5.11 -2.17
CA ARG A 55 -2.00 4.34 -3.01
C ARG A 55 -1.28 3.22 -2.24
N THR A 56 -0.98 3.45 -0.95
CA THR A 56 -0.33 2.40 -0.13
C THR A 56 -1.14 1.12 -0.03
N LEU A 57 -2.46 1.18 -0.11
CA LEU A 57 -3.30 -0.03 -0.10
C LEU A 57 -2.83 -1.08 -1.11
N ARG A 58 -2.23 -0.67 -2.22
CA ARG A 58 -1.78 -1.54 -3.31
C ARG A 58 -0.27 -1.70 -3.41
N VAL A 59 0.48 -1.25 -2.41
CA VAL A 59 1.94 -1.34 -2.42
C VAL A 59 2.46 -2.78 -2.34
N GLY A 60 1.66 -3.70 -1.81
CA GLY A 60 2.01 -5.11 -1.74
C GLY A 60 0.80 -6.01 -1.52
N SER A 61 0.88 -7.24 -2.03
CA SER A 61 -0.20 -8.22 -1.92
C SER A 61 -0.55 -8.56 -0.47
N HIS A 62 0.43 -8.62 0.40
CA HIS A 62 0.24 -8.97 1.81
C HIS A 62 -0.43 -7.85 2.60
N HIS A 63 -0.10 -6.60 2.29
CA HIS A 63 -0.70 -5.42 2.91
C HIS A 63 -2.19 -5.31 2.58
N GLU A 64 -2.56 -5.35 1.30
CA GLU A 64 -3.97 -5.30 0.90
C GLU A 64 -4.74 -6.50 1.46
N SER A 65 -4.16 -7.71 1.39
CA SER A 65 -4.82 -8.93 1.88
C SER A 65 -5.11 -8.88 3.38
N ALA A 66 -4.20 -8.34 4.19
CA ALA A 66 -4.39 -8.17 5.63
C ALA A 66 -5.55 -7.21 5.94
N ILE A 67 -5.64 -6.08 5.24
CA ILE A 67 -6.76 -5.14 5.37
C ILE A 67 -8.07 -5.81 4.93
N ARG A 68 -8.06 -6.49 3.77
CA ARG A 68 -9.26 -7.14 3.22
C ARG A 68 -9.82 -8.24 4.13
N VAL A 69 -8.97 -9.01 4.78
CA VAL A 69 -9.43 -10.06 5.71
C VAL A 69 -10.15 -9.45 6.90
N LYS A 70 -9.65 -8.34 7.47
CA LYS A 70 -10.34 -7.60 8.56
C LYS A 70 -11.70 -7.08 8.10
N VAL A 71 -11.76 -6.42 6.94
CA VAL A 71 -13.03 -5.92 6.35
C VAL A 71 -14.01 -7.07 6.12
N ASN A 72 -13.55 -8.21 5.59
CA ASN A 72 -14.42 -9.35 5.30
C ASN A 72 -14.99 -9.98 6.57
N LEU A 73 -14.21 -10.06 7.65
CA LEU A 73 -14.70 -10.57 8.94
C LEU A 73 -15.72 -9.61 9.57
N LEU A 74 -15.48 -8.30 9.52
CA LEU A 74 -16.46 -7.32 9.96
C LEU A 74 -17.76 -7.41 9.14
N ARG A 75 -17.66 -7.49 7.81
CA ARG A 75 -18.86 -7.68 6.95
C ARG A 75 -19.59 -8.98 7.22
N ARG A 76 -18.88 -10.05 7.49
CA ARG A 76 -19.46 -11.38 7.76
C ARG A 76 -20.27 -11.40 9.06
N THR A 77 -19.75 -10.77 10.11
CA THR A 77 -20.38 -10.75 11.43
C THR A 77 -21.43 -9.65 11.58
N PHE A 78 -21.39 -8.61 10.73
CA PHE A 78 -22.35 -7.52 10.78
C PHE A 78 -23.77 -7.96 10.41
N GLU A 79 -24.74 -7.54 11.22
CA GLU A 79 -26.15 -7.63 10.92
C GLU A 79 -26.65 -6.33 10.29
N PRO A 80 -26.99 -6.37 8.99
CA PRO A 80 -27.47 -5.15 8.32
C PRO A 80 -28.79 -4.66 8.92
N THR A 81 -28.90 -3.36 9.05
CA THR A 81 -30.14 -2.70 9.52
C THR A 81 -30.74 -1.90 8.37
N ARG A 82 -31.91 -1.32 8.60
CA ARG A 82 -32.52 -0.38 7.64
C ARG A 82 -31.64 0.85 7.42
N MET A 83 -30.92 1.28 8.47
CA MET A 83 -30.10 2.48 8.45
C MET A 83 -28.71 2.25 7.84
N LEU A 84 -28.14 1.05 8.00
CA LEU A 84 -26.78 0.76 7.55
C LEU A 84 -26.73 -0.59 6.82
N SER A 85 -26.34 -0.55 5.56
CA SER A 85 -26.15 -1.76 4.75
C SER A 85 -24.79 -2.41 5.04
N ARG A 86 -24.66 -3.71 4.72
CA ARG A 86 -23.38 -4.44 4.84
C ARG A 86 -22.29 -3.85 3.95
N ASP A 87 -22.67 -3.33 2.79
CA ASP A 87 -21.71 -2.72 1.87
C ASP A 87 -21.23 -1.35 2.37
N ALA A 88 -22.12 -0.54 2.94
CA ALA A 88 -21.75 0.74 3.54
C ALA A 88 -20.83 0.55 4.75
N LEU A 89 -21.13 -0.41 5.65
CA LEU A 89 -20.22 -0.76 6.75
C LEU A 89 -18.87 -1.23 6.25
N GLY A 90 -18.83 -2.13 5.26
CA GLY A 90 -17.57 -2.62 4.70
C GLY A 90 -16.74 -1.52 4.04
N ALA A 91 -17.39 -0.52 3.46
CA ALA A 91 -16.72 0.66 2.89
C ALA A 91 -16.16 1.59 3.99
N LEU A 92 -16.93 1.82 5.06
CA LEU A 92 -16.46 2.55 6.24
C LEU A 92 -15.28 1.84 6.92
N ALA A 93 -15.36 0.52 7.08
CA ALA A 93 -14.28 -0.28 7.64
C ALA A 93 -13.01 -0.22 6.79
N LEU A 94 -13.13 -0.23 5.47
CA LEU A 94 -12.01 -0.06 4.57
C LEU A 94 -11.37 1.32 4.73
N ASP A 95 -12.17 2.39 4.80
CA ASP A 95 -11.66 3.74 5.02
C ASP A 95 -10.94 3.86 6.35
N TYR A 96 -11.54 3.35 7.43
CA TYR A 96 -10.93 3.35 8.75
C TYR A 96 -9.56 2.66 8.76
N LEU A 97 -9.48 1.46 8.18
CA LEU A 97 -8.24 0.69 8.15
C LEU A 97 -7.16 1.30 7.23
N VAL A 98 -7.56 2.01 6.17
CA VAL A 98 -6.61 2.62 5.21
C VAL A 98 -6.16 4.01 5.64
N PHE A 99 -7.08 4.82 6.20
CA PHE A 99 -6.81 6.22 6.50
C PHE A 99 -6.71 6.52 8.01
N GLY A 100 -6.98 5.54 8.87
CA GLY A 100 -7.17 5.77 10.29
C GLY A 100 -8.43 6.58 10.62
N ASN A 101 -9.28 6.84 9.63
CA ASN A 101 -10.49 7.62 9.76
C ASN A 101 -11.62 7.04 8.89
N ALA A 102 -12.84 7.06 9.42
CA ALA A 102 -14.06 6.83 8.65
C ALA A 102 -15.12 7.86 9.03
N TYR A 103 -15.94 8.23 8.06
CA TYR A 103 -16.91 9.30 8.22
C TYR A 103 -18.30 8.81 7.84
N PRO A 104 -19.05 8.14 8.75
CA PRO A 104 -20.46 7.86 8.50
C PRO A 104 -21.25 9.17 8.45
N GLU A 105 -22.03 9.34 7.40
CA GLU A 105 -22.94 10.48 7.19
C GLU A 105 -24.39 10.04 7.31
N LEU A 106 -25.15 10.68 8.19
CA LEU A 106 -26.58 10.48 8.30
C LEU A 106 -27.31 11.25 7.21
N ARG A 107 -27.85 10.54 6.25
CA ARG A 107 -28.76 11.11 5.24
C ARG A 107 -30.18 11.18 5.78
N ARG A 108 -30.81 12.33 5.59
CA ARG A 108 -32.20 12.59 5.97
C ARG A 108 -33.11 12.61 4.76
N ALA A 109 -34.32 12.11 4.94
CA ALA A 109 -35.38 12.30 3.94
C ALA A 109 -35.81 13.77 3.89
N VAL A 110 -36.51 14.16 2.84
CA VAL A 110 -37.08 15.51 2.68
C VAL A 110 -37.97 15.92 3.87
N THR A 111 -38.54 14.93 4.56
CA THR A 111 -39.33 15.13 5.80
C THR A 111 -38.49 15.40 7.05
N GLY A 112 -37.17 15.46 6.94
CA GLY A 112 -36.24 15.62 8.06
C GLY A 112 -35.97 14.34 8.85
N ARG A 113 -36.66 13.22 8.58
CA ARG A 113 -36.44 11.95 9.27
C ARG A 113 -35.12 11.29 8.83
N ALA A 114 -34.42 10.65 9.78
CA ALA A 114 -33.28 9.82 9.49
C ALA A 114 -33.65 8.74 8.47
N HIS A 115 -32.85 8.59 7.41
CA HIS A 115 -33.14 7.68 6.32
C HIS A 115 -32.13 6.53 6.26
N HIS A 116 -30.86 6.84 6.11
CA HIS A 116 -29.77 5.85 6.10
C HIS A 116 -28.42 6.53 6.38
N VAL A 117 -27.44 5.70 6.73
CA VAL A 117 -26.04 6.11 6.87
C VAL A 117 -25.32 5.82 5.58
N GLU A 118 -24.65 6.82 5.05
CA GLU A 118 -23.84 6.75 3.83
C GLU A 118 -22.36 6.94 4.16
N ARG A 119 -21.50 6.54 3.25
CA ARG A 119 -20.04 6.67 3.38
C ARG A 119 -19.53 7.72 2.41
N PRO A 120 -19.30 8.99 2.80
CA PRO A 120 -18.41 9.88 2.07
C PRO A 120 -17.01 9.30 2.05
N LEU A 121 -16.32 9.35 0.92
CA LEU A 121 -14.96 8.79 0.81
C LEU A 121 -13.98 9.56 1.70
N ALA A 122 -13.42 8.91 2.71
CA ALA A 122 -12.54 9.52 3.70
C ALA A 122 -11.36 10.30 3.09
N LYS A 123 -10.87 9.86 1.93
CA LYS A 123 -9.85 10.57 1.15
C LYS A 123 -10.16 12.05 0.94
N TYR A 124 -11.43 12.40 0.77
CA TYR A 124 -11.87 13.75 0.44
C TYR A 124 -12.49 14.51 1.63
N VAL A 125 -12.68 13.85 2.77
CA VAL A 125 -13.26 14.52 3.94
C VAL A 125 -12.18 15.30 4.68
N ARG A 126 -12.54 16.51 5.11
CA ARG A 126 -11.69 17.38 5.95
C ARG A 126 -12.48 17.82 7.17
N ARG A 127 -11.81 17.86 8.32
CA ARG A 127 -12.38 18.39 9.56
C ARG A 127 -12.31 19.91 9.55
N GLY A 128 -13.45 20.57 9.78
CA GLY A 128 -13.54 22.02 9.93
C GLY A 128 -12.91 22.51 11.24
N LEU A 129 -12.82 23.83 11.39
CA LEU A 129 -12.26 24.46 12.57
C LEU A 129 -13.20 24.34 13.78
N GLU A 130 -14.50 24.34 13.52
CA GLU A 130 -15.50 24.20 14.56
C GLU A 130 -15.80 22.72 14.84
N PRO A 131 -16.07 22.35 16.11
CA PRO A 131 -16.48 21.00 16.46
C PRO A 131 -17.72 20.53 15.66
N GLY A 132 -17.63 19.32 15.10
CA GLY A 132 -18.71 18.72 14.32
C GLY A 132 -18.89 19.31 12.91
N GLU A 133 -17.95 20.13 12.45
CA GLU A 133 -17.93 20.68 11.10
C GLU A 133 -17.03 19.83 10.19
N PHE A 134 -17.56 19.45 9.03
CA PHE A 134 -16.86 18.66 8.04
C PHE A 134 -17.07 19.21 6.64
N PHE A 135 -16.08 19.01 5.78
CA PHE A 135 -16.10 19.41 4.39
C PHE A 135 -15.71 18.21 3.51
N GLN A 136 -16.34 18.09 2.35
CA GLN A 136 -15.86 17.21 1.29
C GLN A 136 -15.18 18.06 0.24
N VAL A 137 -13.89 17.79 -0.01
CA VAL A 137 -13.03 18.60 -0.87
C VAL A 137 -12.52 17.73 -2.01
N HIS A 138 -12.98 18.02 -3.23
CA HIS A 138 -12.53 17.38 -4.45
C HIS A 138 -11.60 18.30 -5.24
N GLY A 139 -10.52 17.78 -5.73
CA GLY A 139 -9.54 18.52 -6.53
C GLY A 139 -8.35 19.00 -5.70
N PHE A 140 -7.33 19.48 -6.39
CA PHE A 140 -6.12 20.03 -5.81
C PHE A 140 -6.26 21.56 -5.80
N VAL A 141 -6.04 22.18 -4.64
CA VAL A 141 -5.82 23.63 -4.57
C VAL A 141 -4.42 23.88 -5.11
N GLY A 142 -4.27 23.84 -6.42
CA GLY A 142 -3.00 24.04 -7.08
C GLY A 142 -2.76 25.48 -7.46
N PHE A 143 -1.53 25.81 -7.78
CA PHE A 143 -1.00 27.12 -8.14
C PHE A 143 -1.70 27.83 -9.34
N ALA A 144 -2.62 27.15 -10.02
CA ALA A 144 -3.29 27.62 -11.24
C ALA A 144 -4.78 27.96 -11.08
N GLY A 145 -5.25 28.28 -9.87
CA GLY A 145 -6.60 28.82 -9.70
C GLY A 145 -7.76 27.87 -10.01
N GLN A 146 -7.53 26.56 -10.12
CA GLN A 146 -8.63 25.59 -10.15
C GLN A 146 -9.24 25.54 -8.76
N LEU A 147 -10.44 26.07 -8.64
CA LEU A 147 -11.24 26.04 -7.43
C LEU A 147 -11.51 24.57 -7.08
N ALA A 148 -11.03 24.13 -5.93
CA ALA A 148 -11.46 22.86 -5.37
C ALA A 148 -12.99 22.88 -5.24
N GLN A 149 -13.66 21.86 -5.76
CA GLN A 149 -15.07 21.69 -5.47
C GLN A 149 -15.20 21.26 -4.02
N GLU A 150 -15.82 22.11 -3.21
CA GLU A 150 -16.07 21.84 -1.81
C GLU A 150 -17.57 21.71 -1.55
N HIS A 151 -17.89 20.80 -0.66
CA HIS A 151 -19.22 20.66 -0.09
C HIS A 151 -19.10 20.66 1.43
N LYS A 152 -19.79 21.59 2.09
CA LYS A 152 -19.89 21.62 3.55
C LYS A 152 -21.04 20.73 3.97
N PHE A 153 -20.76 19.74 4.80
CA PHE A 153 -21.79 18.89 5.38
C PHE A 153 -22.66 19.68 6.37
N GLU A 154 -23.92 19.26 6.51
CA GLU A 154 -24.79 19.77 7.56
C GLU A 154 -24.16 19.47 8.93
N LYS A 155 -24.19 20.46 9.84
CA LYS A 155 -23.58 20.31 11.15
C LYS A 155 -24.22 19.15 11.92
N GLY A 156 -23.40 18.23 12.39
CA GLY A 156 -23.84 17.03 13.11
C GLY A 156 -24.36 15.90 12.22
N SER A 157 -24.38 16.06 10.89
CA SER A 157 -24.72 14.96 9.97
C SER A 157 -23.60 13.96 9.74
N VAL A 158 -22.38 14.31 10.07
CA VAL A 158 -21.19 13.45 9.91
C VAL A 158 -20.56 13.19 11.27
N HIS A 159 -20.24 11.93 11.52
CA HIS A 159 -19.44 11.49 12.66
C HIS A 159 -18.06 11.07 12.18
N GLN A 160 -17.05 11.27 13.02
CA GLN A 160 -15.68 10.81 12.75
C GLN A 160 -15.34 9.64 13.65
N LEU A 161 -15.20 8.46 13.05
CA LEU A 161 -14.50 7.35 13.68
C LEU A 161 -13.01 7.50 13.36
N MET A 162 -12.17 7.66 14.36
CA MET A 162 -10.74 7.85 14.14
C MET A 162 -9.90 6.93 15.03
N GLU A 163 -8.75 6.54 14.53
CA GLU A 163 -7.70 5.89 15.32
C GLU A 163 -6.94 6.96 16.10
N ALA A 164 -6.71 6.72 17.38
CA ALA A 164 -6.03 7.69 18.24
C ALA A 164 -4.57 7.86 17.80
N ASP A 165 -4.11 9.11 17.76
CA ASP A 165 -2.72 9.45 17.53
C ASP A 165 -2.16 10.24 18.72
N VAL A 166 -0.83 10.15 18.94
CA VAL A 166 -0.15 10.81 20.06
C VAL A 166 0.32 12.23 19.74
N HIS A 167 0.31 12.62 18.46
CA HIS A 167 0.80 13.93 18.03
C HIS A 167 -0.32 14.96 17.86
N GLN A 168 -1.52 14.52 17.55
CA GLN A 168 -2.67 15.40 17.31
C GLN A 168 -3.99 14.64 17.50
N ASP A 169 -5.07 15.36 17.74
CA ASP A 169 -6.43 14.83 18.02
C ASP A 169 -7.46 15.19 16.93
N ILE A 170 -6.97 15.60 15.76
CA ILE A 170 -7.81 16.06 14.64
C ILE A 170 -8.11 14.94 13.66
N TYR A 171 -7.09 14.14 13.33
CA TYR A 171 -7.20 13.00 12.45
C TYR A 171 -6.57 11.76 13.06
N GLY A 172 -7.19 10.63 12.84
CA GLY A 172 -6.56 9.34 13.11
C GLY A 172 -5.48 9.01 12.08
N LEU A 173 -4.53 8.17 12.47
CA LEU A 173 -3.53 7.61 11.59
C LEU A 173 -3.66 6.09 11.55
N PRO A 174 -3.45 5.47 10.37
CA PRO A 174 -3.57 4.02 10.28
C PRO A 174 -2.41 3.33 10.99
N GLU A 175 -2.71 2.27 11.73
CA GLU A 175 -1.74 1.50 12.52
C GLU A 175 -0.57 0.92 11.72
N TYR A 176 -0.80 0.63 10.42
CA TYR A 176 0.21 0.01 9.56
C TYR A 176 1.33 0.94 9.09
N ILE A 177 1.33 2.22 9.45
CA ILE A 177 2.37 3.18 9.04
C ILE A 177 3.76 2.66 9.38
N SER A 178 3.92 2.03 10.54
CA SER A 178 5.19 1.43 10.96
C SER A 178 5.73 0.34 10.01
N ALA A 179 4.84 -0.35 9.30
CA ALA A 179 5.21 -1.42 8.36
C ALA A 179 5.41 -0.93 6.92
N LEU A 180 5.20 0.35 6.63
CA LEU A 180 5.30 0.86 5.25
C LEU A 180 6.70 0.66 4.66
N GLN A 181 7.76 0.79 5.47
CA GLN A 181 9.13 0.52 5.01
C GLN A 181 9.30 -0.93 4.57
N SER A 182 8.80 -1.89 5.32
CA SER A 182 8.82 -3.32 4.96
C SER A 182 7.95 -3.61 3.75
N ALA A 183 6.80 -2.93 3.61
CA ALA A 183 5.95 -3.04 2.43
C ALA A 183 6.65 -2.52 1.16
N PHE A 184 7.32 -1.37 1.24
CA PHE A 184 8.12 -0.82 0.13
C PHE A 184 9.35 -1.69 -0.19
N LEU A 185 10.00 -2.26 0.82
CA LEU A 185 11.10 -3.20 0.60
C LEU A 185 10.61 -4.44 -0.15
N ASN A 186 9.45 -4.99 0.23
CA ASN A 186 8.83 -6.12 -0.46
C ASN A 186 8.47 -5.80 -1.92
N GLU A 187 7.95 -4.60 -2.17
CA GLU A 187 7.68 -4.08 -3.52
C GLU A 187 8.98 -3.98 -4.33
N SER A 188 10.00 -3.33 -3.76
CA SER A 188 11.32 -3.16 -4.40
C SER A 188 11.96 -4.50 -4.76
N ALA A 189 11.90 -5.49 -3.87
CA ALA A 189 12.38 -6.85 -4.13
C ALA A 189 11.59 -7.52 -5.28
N THR A 190 10.28 -7.27 -5.37
CA THR A 190 9.44 -7.78 -6.46
C THR A 190 9.79 -7.12 -7.79
N ILE A 191 9.97 -5.80 -7.81
CA ILE A 191 10.36 -5.02 -9.01
C ILE A 191 11.73 -5.47 -9.48
N PHE A 192 12.70 -5.59 -8.57
CA PHE A 192 14.04 -6.04 -8.90
C PHE A 192 14.00 -7.45 -9.51
N ARG A 193 13.29 -8.40 -8.88
CA ARG A 193 13.15 -9.76 -9.39
C ARG A 193 12.52 -9.79 -10.78
N ARG A 194 11.47 -8.99 -11.02
CA ARG A 194 10.86 -8.88 -12.34
C ARG A 194 11.87 -8.40 -13.38
N ARG A 195 12.60 -7.33 -13.09
CA ARG A 195 13.63 -6.81 -14.00
C ARG A 195 14.78 -7.78 -14.23
N TYR A 196 15.17 -8.53 -13.19
CA TYR A 196 16.16 -9.59 -13.33
C TYR A 196 15.72 -10.63 -14.36
N TYR A 197 14.46 -11.08 -14.31
CA TYR A 197 13.92 -12.01 -15.30
C TYR A 197 13.69 -11.36 -16.66
N ASP A 198 13.22 -10.13 -16.71
CA ASP A 198 13.04 -9.38 -17.97
C ASP A 198 14.37 -9.17 -18.70
N ASN A 199 15.49 -9.07 -17.96
CA ASN A 199 16.83 -8.96 -18.50
C ASN A 199 17.51 -10.33 -18.80
N GLY A 200 16.75 -11.41 -18.81
CA GLY A 200 17.31 -12.76 -19.11
C GLY A 200 18.05 -13.41 -17.97
N SER A 201 17.62 -13.14 -16.72
CA SER A 201 18.21 -13.68 -15.46
C SER A 201 19.64 -13.22 -15.20
N HIS A 202 19.98 -11.99 -15.60
CA HIS A 202 21.24 -11.34 -15.31
C HIS A 202 21.03 -10.07 -14.48
N ALA A 203 21.82 -9.89 -13.43
CA ALA A 203 21.85 -8.64 -12.64
C ALA A 203 22.39 -7.45 -13.46
N GLY A 204 22.94 -7.74 -14.60
CA GLY A 204 23.63 -6.84 -15.50
C GLY A 204 25.04 -7.31 -15.80
N PHE A 205 25.63 -6.73 -16.80
CA PHE A 205 27.04 -6.97 -17.14
C PHE A 205 27.69 -5.66 -17.58
N ILE A 206 28.99 -5.60 -17.40
CA ILE A 206 29.83 -4.54 -17.95
C ILE A 206 30.41 -5.08 -19.26
N LEU A 207 30.10 -4.43 -20.37
CA LEU A 207 30.76 -4.70 -21.63
C LEU A 207 32.03 -3.81 -21.70
N LEU A 208 33.16 -4.40 -21.52
CA LEU A 208 34.46 -3.71 -21.65
C LEU A 208 34.94 -3.88 -23.10
N ALA A 209 35.06 -2.79 -23.85
CA ALA A 209 35.69 -2.73 -25.14
C ALA A 209 37.05 -2.04 -25.00
N THR A 210 38.12 -2.76 -25.30
CA THR A 210 39.51 -2.26 -25.16
C THR A 210 40.16 -1.92 -26.49
N ASP A 211 39.44 -2.05 -27.60
CA ASP A 211 39.97 -1.76 -28.92
C ASP A 211 39.88 -0.27 -29.25
N ALA A 212 41.02 0.40 -29.36
CA ALA A 212 41.14 1.81 -29.71
C ALA A 212 40.70 2.11 -31.16
N THR A 213 40.47 1.09 -31.98
CA THR A 213 40.03 1.23 -33.38
C THR A 213 38.50 1.17 -33.54
N LEU A 214 37.77 1.03 -32.45
CA LEU A 214 36.32 0.96 -32.47
C LEU A 214 35.73 2.35 -32.78
N ASP A 215 35.30 2.58 -33.99
CA ASP A 215 34.70 3.83 -34.41
C ASP A 215 33.29 4.04 -33.80
N GLN A 216 32.86 5.30 -33.68
CA GLN A 216 31.56 5.65 -33.12
C GLN A 216 30.37 4.91 -33.75
N PRO A 217 30.29 4.73 -35.08
CA PRO A 217 29.20 3.96 -35.71
C PRO A 217 29.15 2.49 -35.28
N SER A 218 30.30 1.87 -35.02
CA SER A 218 30.37 0.49 -34.51
C SER A 218 29.98 0.40 -33.03
N GLN A 219 30.34 1.37 -32.21
CA GLN A 219 29.89 1.47 -30.83
C GLN A 219 28.35 1.61 -30.74
N GLU A 220 27.75 2.44 -31.57
CA GLU A 220 26.27 2.62 -31.62
C GLU A 220 25.55 1.38 -32.11
N LYS A 221 26.12 0.65 -33.07
CA LYS A 221 25.57 -0.66 -33.56
C LYS A 221 25.57 -1.70 -32.43
N ILE A 222 26.67 -1.83 -31.68
CA ILE A 222 26.79 -2.75 -30.55
C ILE A 222 25.78 -2.35 -29.45
N LYS A 223 25.68 -1.07 -29.14
CA LYS A 223 24.75 -0.53 -28.15
C LYS A 223 23.28 -0.80 -28.54
N THR A 224 22.94 -0.61 -29.80
CA THR A 224 21.60 -0.90 -30.33
C THR A 224 21.31 -2.41 -30.28
N ALA A 225 22.22 -3.25 -30.74
CA ALA A 225 22.06 -4.71 -30.69
C ALA A 225 21.90 -5.23 -29.22
N LEU A 226 22.63 -4.64 -28.27
CA LEU A 226 22.46 -4.92 -26.83
C LEU A 226 21.11 -4.45 -26.29
N LYS A 227 20.60 -3.30 -26.75
CA LYS A 227 19.24 -2.84 -26.40
C LYS A 227 18.16 -3.78 -26.94
N ASP A 228 18.29 -4.20 -28.20
CA ASP A 228 17.30 -5.01 -28.89
C ASP A 228 17.33 -6.48 -28.43
N SER A 229 18.41 -6.92 -27.79
CA SER A 229 18.52 -8.26 -27.19
C SER A 229 17.83 -8.36 -25.82
N LYS A 230 17.34 -7.25 -25.26
CA LYS A 230 16.62 -7.21 -23.98
C LYS A 230 15.13 -7.48 -24.16
N GLY A 231 14.50 -8.15 -23.19
CA GLY A 231 13.06 -8.34 -23.11
C GLY A 231 12.64 -9.80 -22.93
N VAL A 232 11.41 -9.97 -22.45
CA VAL A 232 10.78 -11.28 -22.25
C VAL A 232 10.67 -12.00 -23.61
N GLY A 233 11.29 -13.18 -23.70
CA GLY A 233 11.31 -13.98 -24.95
C GLY A 233 12.49 -13.73 -25.88
N ASN A 234 13.36 -12.76 -25.60
CA ASN A 234 14.57 -12.48 -26.37
C ASN A 234 15.81 -13.16 -25.77
N PHE A 235 15.72 -14.47 -25.50
CA PHE A 235 16.90 -15.30 -25.22
C PHE A 235 17.71 -15.52 -26.53
N ARG A 236 18.10 -14.43 -27.19
CA ARG A 236 18.89 -14.53 -28.41
C ARG A 236 20.36 -14.39 -28.06
N ASN A 237 21.13 -15.41 -28.42
CA ASN A 237 22.58 -15.31 -28.41
C ASN A 237 22.98 -14.19 -29.38
N MET A 238 23.66 -13.17 -28.86
CA MET A 238 24.18 -12.10 -29.71
C MET A 238 25.46 -12.58 -30.38
N PHE A 239 25.45 -12.60 -31.72
CA PHE A 239 26.65 -12.85 -32.52
C PHE A 239 27.26 -11.50 -32.94
N VAL A 240 28.48 -11.24 -32.50
CA VAL A 240 29.26 -10.07 -32.94
C VAL A 240 30.46 -10.55 -33.73
N HIS A 241 30.54 -10.20 -35.00
CA HIS A 241 31.68 -10.46 -35.83
C HIS A 241 32.50 -9.18 -36.01
N MET A 242 33.76 -9.21 -35.59
CA MET A 242 34.72 -8.10 -35.72
C MET A 242 35.87 -8.56 -36.61
N PRO A 243 35.90 -8.17 -37.90
CA PRO A 243 36.82 -8.73 -38.90
C PRO A 243 38.34 -8.56 -38.57
N ASN A 244 38.69 -7.57 -37.77
CA ASN A 244 40.07 -7.25 -37.37
C ASN A 244 40.26 -7.13 -35.87
N GLY A 245 39.34 -7.71 -35.07
CA GLY A 245 39.38 -7.64 -33.62
C GLY A 245 40.53 -8.41 -33.02
N LYS A 246 41.22 -7.85 -32.04
CA LYS A 246 42.22 -8.57 -31.26
C LYS A 246 41.51 -9.53 -30.28
N PRO A 247 42.13 -10.66 -29.93
CA PRO A 247 41.66 -11.51 -28.84
C PRO A 247 41.44 -10.66 -27.56
N ASP A 248 40.31 -10.82 -26.86
CA ASP A 248 39.94 -10.06 -25.65
C ASP A 248 39.60 -8.58 -25.84
N SER A 249 39.44 -8.09 -27.06
CA SER A 249 39.03 -6.69 -27.30
C SER A 249 37.60 -6.39 -26.82
N LEU A 250 36.79 -7.42 -26.56
CA LEU A 250 35.42 -7.31 -26.07
C LEU A 250 35.25 -8.32 -24.93
N LYS A 251 35.04 -7.82 -23.72
CA LYS A 251 34.93 -8.66 -22.52
C LYS A 251 33.62 -8.39 -21.79
N LEU A 252 32.83 -9.44 -21.57
CA LEU A 252 31.63 -9.40 -20.76
C LEU A 252 32.00 -9.73 -19.31
N ILE A 253 31.86 -8.78 -18.41
CA ILE A 253 32.08 -8.95 -16.97
C ILE A 253 30.71 -9.00 -16.29
N PRO A 254 30.27 -10.18 -15.82
CA PRO A 254 29.00 -10.26 -15.11
C PRO A 254 29.11 -9.51 -13.77
N ILE A 255 28.10 -8.69 -13.44
CA ILE A 255 27.96 -8.11 -12.13
C ILE A 255 27.40 -9.23 -11.24
N SER A 256 28.25 -9.69 -10.31
CA SER A 256 28.07 -10.75 -9.31
C SER A 256 26.66 -11.37 -9.18
N GLU A 257 26.53 -12.63 -9.58
CA GLU A 257 25.25 -13.38 -9.60
C GLU A 257 24.97 -14.21 -8.33
N VAL A 258 25.96 -14.43 -7.48
CA VAL A 258 25.95 -15.61 -6.58
C VAL A 258 25.10 -15.42 -5.32
N ALA A 259 24.87 -14.21 -4.86
CA ALA A 259 24.15 -13.95 -3.61
C ALA A 259 22.65 -13.62 -3.81
N ALA A 260 22.23 -13.30 -5.03
CA ALA A 260 20.94 -12.65 -5.25
C ALA A 260 19.71 -13.56 -5.01
N LYS A 261 19.80 -14.85 -5.26
CA LYS A 261 18.62 -15.73 -5.30
C LYS A 261 18.05 -16.03 -3.91
N ASP A 262 18.92 -16.34 -2.96
CA ASP A 262 18.52 -16.70 -1.59
C ASP A 262 18.24 -15.45 -0.75
N GLU A 263 18.97 -14.36 -0.97
CA GLU A 263 18.71 -13.07 -0.32
C GLU A 263 17.35 -12.50 -0.69
N PHE A 264 16.90 -12.60 -1.95
CA PHE A 264 15.57 -12.09 -2.36
C PHE A 264 14.43 -12.85 -1.70
N LEU A 265 14.55 -14.17 -1.54
CA LEU A 265 13.56 -14.95 -0.82
C LEU A 265 13.54 -14.59 0.67
N GLY A 266 14.73 -14.41 1.26
CA GLY A 266 14.88 -13.97 2.64
C GLY A 266 14.22 -12.61 2.87
N VAL A 267 14.58 -11.60 2.08
CA VAL A 267 13.99 -10.24 2.15
C VAL A 267 12.49 -10.29 1.96
N LYS A 268 11.99 -11.05 0.99
CA LYS A 268 10.56 -11.13 0.70
C LYS A 268 9.77 -11.81 1.81
N ASN A 269 10.31 -12.85 2.43
CA ASN A 269 9.65 -13.53 3.55
C ASN A 269 9.67 -12.68 4.81
N THR A 270 10.82 -12.09 5.17
CA THR A 270 10.93 -11.21 6.35
C THR A 270 10.02 -10.00 6.23
N SER A 271 10.06 -9.29 5.11
CA SER A 271 9.22 -8.11 4.91
C SER A 271 7.72 -8.44 4.84
N ARG A 272 7.35 -9.65 4.36
CA ARG A 272 5.98 -10.16 4.48
C ARG A 272 5.58 -10.31 5.95
N ASP A 273 6.44 -10.95 6.73
CA ASP A 273 6.15 -11.25 8.14
C ASP A 273 6.05 -9.96 8.97
N ASP A 274 6.90 -8.96 8.69
CA ASP A 274 6.80 -7.63 9.28
C ASP A 274 5.46 -6.95 8.96
N VAL A 275 5.04 -6.99 7.71
CA VAL A 275 3.75 -6.42 7.29
C VAL A 275 2.58 -7.12 7.97
N LEU A 276 2.60 -8.45 8.04
CA LEU A 276 1.55 -9.23 8.71
C LEU A 276 1.54 -8.99 10.22
N ALA A 277 2.73 -8.85 10.83
CA ALA A 277 2.86 -8.53 12.25
C ALA A 277 2.29 -7.14 12.58
N ALA A 278 2.55 -6.13 11.75
CA ALA A 278 1.98 -4.80 11.96
C ALA A 278 0.45 -4.77 11.80
N HIS A 279 -0.09 -5.63 10.95
CA HIS A 279 -1.53 -5.84 10.86
C HIS A 279 -2.07 -6.82 11.91
N ARG A 280 -1.20 -7.46 12.68
CA ARG A 280 -1.53 -8.51 13.66
C ARG A 280 -2.34 -9.67 13.05
N VAL A 281 -2.15 -9.92 11.75
CA VAL A 281 -2.86 -10.98 11.00
C VAL A 281 -2.00 -12.23 10.95
N PRO A 282 -2.43 -13.36 11.55
CA PRO A 282 -1.72 -14.62 11.44
C PRO A 282 -1.63 -15.08 9.97
N PRO A 283 -0.43 -15.49 9.49
CA PRO A 283 -0.24 -15.88 8.09
C PRO A 283 -1.16 -17.03 7.66
N GLN A 284 -1.53 -17.92 8.57
CA GLN A 284 -2.43 -19.04 8.32
C GLN A 284 -3.82 -18.61 7.81
N ILE A 285 -4.34 -17.48 8.30
CA ILE A 285 -5.64 -16.93 7.89
C ILE A 285 -5.62 -16.48 6.43
N LEU A 286 -4.43 -16.09 5.93
CA LEU A 286 -4.20 -15.74 4.54
C LEU A 286 -3.82 -16.94 3.65
N GLY A 287 -3.87 -18.16 4.17
CA GLY A 287 -3.47 -19.37 3.46
C GLY A 287 -1.95 -19.51 3.28
N ILE A 288 -1.16 -18.83 4.10
CA ILE A 288 0.30 -18.90 4.07
C ILE A 288 0.77 -19.91 5.11
N VAL A 289 1.53 -20.91 4.69
CA VAL A 289 2.16 -21.87 5.61
C VAL A 289 3.37 -21.20 6.27
N PRO A 290 3.42 -21.12 7.60
CA PRO A 290 4.61 -20.57 8.29
C PRO A 290 5.83 -21.45 8.04
N ALA A 291 7.01 -20.85 7.86
CA ALA A 291 8.24 -21.54 7.50
C ALA A 291 8.69 -22.59 8.55
N ASN A 292 8.33 -22.38 9.82
CA ASN A 292 8.77 -23.23 10.95
C ASN A 292 7.66 -24.11 11.51
N ALA A 293 6.48 -24.17 10.86
CA ALA A 293 5.39 -25.04 11.30
C ALA A 293 5.31 -26.26 10.39
N GLY A 294 5.15 -27.44 10.96
CA GLY A 294 4.92 -28.69 10.20
C GLY A 294 3.56 -28.71 9.48
N GLY A 295 3.15 -27.57 8.89
CA GLY A 295 1.88 -27.34 8.24
C GLY A 295 1.25 -26.02 8.69
N PHE A 296 -0.08 -25.85 8.49
CA PHE A 296 -0.81 -24.64 8.87
C PHE A 296 -0.96 -24.44 10.39
N GLY A 297 -0.60 -25.43 11.22
CA GLY A 297 -0.87 -25.40 12.65
C GLY A 297 -2.38 -25.45 12.94
N ASP A 298 -2.78 -24.97 14.14
CA ASP A 298 -4.20 -24.89 14.53
C ASP A 298 -4.80 -23.57 14.01
N ILE A 299 -5.35 -23.62 12.80
CA ILE A 299 -5.98 -22.47 12.14
C ILE A 299 -7.17 -21.97 12.97
N GLY A 300 -7.93 -22.89 13.61
CA GLY A 300 -9.09 -22.53 14.42
C GLY A 300 -8.68 -21.62 15.57
N LYS A 301 -7.72 -22.06 16.37
CA LYS A 301 -7.21 -21.24 17.49
C LYS A 301 -6.58 -19.93 17.04
N ALA A 302 -5.80 -19.94 15.95
CA ALA A 302 -5.22 -18.72 15.42
C ALA A 302 -6.30 -17.71 15.00
N THR A 303 -7.38 -18.20 14.38
CA THR A 303 -8.52 -17.36 13.99
C THR A 303 -9.28 -16.83 15.19
N ASP A 304 -9.48 -17.63 16.22
CA ASP A 304 -10.20 -17.22 17.44
C ASP A 304 -9.41 -16.14 18.20
N VAL A 305 -8.10 -16.31 18.34
CA VAL A 305 -7.22 -15.29 18.96
C VAL A 305 -7.22 -14.01 18.14
N PHE A 306 -7.09 -14.10 16.84
CA PHE A 306 -7.14 -12.96 15.94
C PHE A 306 -8.49 -12.23 16.03
N PHE A 307 -9.59 -12.98 16.06
CA PHE A 307 -10.91 -12.38 16.17
C PHE A 307 -11.06 -11.58 17.46
N ARG A 308 -10.71 -12.18 18.59
CA ARG A 308 -10.81 -11.53 19.89
C ARG A 308 -9.92 -10.31 20.03
N ASN A 309 -8.70 -10.38 19.54
CA ASN A 309 -7.72 -9.31 19.74
C ASN A 309 -7.81 -8.19 18.71
N GLU A 310 -8.36 -8.44 17.52
CA GLU A 310 -8.36 -7.48 16.42
C GLU A 310 -9.76 -7.15 15.91
N ILE A 311 -10.64 -8.14 15.79
CA ILE A 311 -11.96 -7.90 15.19
C ILE A 311 -12.95 -7.37 16.23
N GLU A 312 -13.01 -7.94 17.42
CA GLU A 312 -13.88 -7.44 18.50
C GLU A 312 -13.57 -5.98 18.88
N PRO A 313 -12.30 -5.55 19.04
CA PRO A 313 -11.99 -4.13 19.27
C PRO A 313 -12.47 -3.23 18.13
N LEU A 314 -12.31 -3.69 16.87
CA LEU A 314 -12.85 -2.95 15.72
C LEU A 314 -14.37 -2.89 15.73
N GLN A 315 -15.05 -3.99 16.09
CA GLN A 315 -16.51 -4.01 16.25
C GLN A 315 -16.96 -2.97 17.27
N THR A 316 -16.33 -2.95 18.45
CA THR A 316 -16.60 -1.97 19.50
C THR A 316 -16.39 -0.53 19.02
N LYS A 317 -15.32 -0.29 18.24
CA LYS A 317 -15.08 1.03 17.64
C LYS A 317 -16.24 1.47 16.73
N PHE A 318 -16.78 0.55 15.91
CA PHE A 318 -17.90 0.85 15.01
C PHE A 318 -19.24 0.98 15.74
N GLU A 319 -19.41 0.40 16.91
CA GLU A 319 -20.58 0.61 17.79
C GLU A 319 -20.69 2.07 18.24
N GLY A 320 -19.63 2.85 18.22
CA GLY A 320 -19.68 4.30 18.41
C GLY A 320 -20.64 5.03 17.46
N ILE A 321 -21.02 4.42 16.33
CA ILE A 321 -22.08 4.93 15.45
C ILE A 321 -23.44 4.91 16.16
N ASN A 322 -23.71 3.91 17.00
CA ASN A 322 -24.94 3.80 17.79
C ASN A 322 -25.04 4.95 18.78
N ASP A 323 -23.94 5.25 19.47
CA ASP A 323 -23.87 6.34 20.45
C ASP A 323 -24.13 7.69 19.77
N TRP A 324 -23.54 7.90 18.58
CA TRP A 324 -23.76 9.12 17.80
C TRP A 324 -25.20 9.27 17.32
N LEU A 325 -25.85 8.18 16.87
CA LEU A 325 -27.22 8.22 16.37
C LEU A 325 -28.29 8.14 17.48
N GLY A 326 -27.92 7.64 18.67
CA GLY A 326 -28.85 7.38 19.76
C GLY A 326 -29.79 6.20 19.50
N GLU A 327 -29.46 5.34 18.55
CA GLU A 327 -30.18 4.10 18.21
C GLU A 327 -29.24 3.00 17.76
N GLU A 328 -29.66 1.73 17.93
CA GLU A 328 -28.88 0.57 17.57
C GLU A 328 -28.90 0.34 16.03
N VAL A 329 -27.87 0.84 15.37
CA VAL A 329 -27.67 0.71 13.91
C VAL A 329 -26.61 -0.31 13.57
N VAL A 330 -25.61 -0.44 14.43
CA VAL A 330 -24.51 -1.41 14.29
C VAL A 330 -24.71 -2.54 15.27
N ARG A 331 -24.88 -3.75 14.73
CA ARG A 331 -24.99 -4.99 15.51
C ARG A 331 -24.13 -6.07 14.91
N TRP A 332 -23.64 -6.95 15.78
CA TRP A 332 -22.77 -8.04 15.39
C TRP A 332 -23.36 -9.40 15.81
N ARG A 333 -23.22 -10.38 14.91
CA ARG A 333 -23.46 -11.77 15.26
C ARG A 333 -22.34 -12.25 16.17
N PRO A 334 -22.65 -13.04 17.19
CA PRO A 334 -21.64 -13.69 18.01
C PRO A 334 -20.64 -14.45 17.13
N TRP A 335 -19.36 -14.37 17.47
CA TRP A 335 -18.35 -15.19 16.82
C TRP A 335 -18.50 -16.64 17.26
N GLU A 336 -18.64 -17.54 16.30
CA GLU A 336 -18.63 -18.99 16.55
C GLU A 336 -17.24 -19.53 16.21
N PRO A 337 -16.46 -19.97 17.23
CA PRO A 337 -15.15 -20.57 16.99
C PRO A 337 -15.23 -21.78 16.08
N MET A 338 -14.28 -21.95 15.18
CA MET A 338 -14.21 -23.11 14.27
C MET A 338 -14.03 -24.44 15.02
N SER A 339 -13.55 -24.37 16.26
CA SER A 339 -13.37 -25.54 17.17
C SER A 339 -14.62 -25.91 17.96
N SER A 340 -15.69 -25.10 17.89
CA SER A 340 -16.95 -25.46 18.59
C SER A 340 -17.62 -26.62 17.88
N PRO A 341 -18.06 -27.68 18.61
CA PRO A 341 -18.89 -28.72 18.03
C PRO A 341 -20.14 -28.06 17.44
N ALA A 342 -20.53 -28.48 16.23
CA ALA A 342 -21.73 -27.98 15.58
C ALA A 342 -22.92 -28.04 16.56
N ARG A 343 -23.56 -26.89 16.79
CA ARG A 343 -24.74 -26.77 17.65
C ARG A 343 -25.79 -27.73 17.10
N ALA A 344 -26.21 -28.71 17.90
CA ALA A 344 -27.23 -29.67 17.47
C ALA A 344 -28.49 -28.91 17.04
N PRO A 345 -29.09 -29.22 15.88
CA PRO A 345 -30.30 -28.56 15.44
C PRO A 345 -31.42 -28.91 16.45
N GLY A 346 -31.85 -27.91 17.23
CA GLY A 346 -32.99 -28.09 18.15
C GLY A 346 -32.83 -27.56 19.57
N ALA A 347 -31.69 -27.03 19.98
CA ALA A 347 -31.58 -26.36 21.28
C ALA A 347 -31.98 -24.86 21.14
N ALA A 348 -33.28 -24.61 21.25
CA ALA A 348 -33.81 -23.27 21.49
C ALA A 348 -33.43 -22.84 22.92
N ALA A 349 -32.96 -21.61 23.07
CA ALA A 349 -32.73 -20.95 24.38
C ALA A 349 -34.05 -20.53 25.00
#